data_d197d748a864580b8a4a4b7422ae18ce
#
_entry.id   d197d748a864580b8a4a4b7422ae18ce
#
_cell.length_a   1.000
_cell.length_b   1.000
_cell.length_c   1.000
_cell.angle_alpha   90.00
_cell.angle_beta   90.00
_cell.angle_gamma   90.00
#
_symmetry.space_group_name_H-M   'P 1'
#
loop_
_entity.id
_entity.type
_entity.pdbx_description
1 polymer ?
#
loop_
_entity_poly.entity_id
_entity_poly.type
_entity_poly.pdbx_seq_one_letter_code
_entity_poly.pdbx_strand_id
1 'polypeptide(L)'
;MAKIWELLDQTYYFIGKKHYAEAQSILDKILYADPQNVEAWDAYICICTTQRDLEGLKSYIANVWETRVQDQDYLQATQRFVLQRVDEKISSL
;
A
#
# COMPACT_ATOMS: atom_id res chain seq x y z
N MET A 1 19.57 -2.43 -10.45
CA MET A 1 18.30 -1.98 -9.85
C MET A 1 17.36 -3.16 -9.66
N ALA A 2 16.80 -3.28 -8.47
CA ALA A 2 15.80 -4.33 -8.22
C ALA A 2 14.51 -4.00 -8.98
N LYS A 3 13.91 -5.02 -9.59
CA LYS A 3 12.62 -4.88 -10.24
C LYS A 3 11.50 -4.89 -9.19
N ILE A 4 10.36 -4.26 -9.52
CA ILE A 4 9.24 -4.18 -8.58
C ILE A 4 8.79 -5.57 -8.11
N TRP A 5 8.74 -6.57 -9.00
CA TRP A 5 8.35 -7.91 -8.61
C TRP A 5 9.35 -8.56 -7.63
N GLU A 6 10.64 -8.24 -7.74
CA GLU A 6 11.64 -8.71 -6.77
C GLU A 6 11.42 -8.08 -5.39
N LEU A 7 11.10 -6.78 -5.38
CA LEU A 7 10.78 -6.08 -4.14
C LEU A 7 9.49 -6.60 -3.50
N LEU A 8 8.49 -6.95 -4.32
CA LEU A 8 7.26 -7.57 -3.82
C LEU A 8 7.54 -8.94 -3.21
N ASP A 9 8.38 -9.76 -3.84
CA ASP A 9 8.76 -11.06 -3.28
C ASP A 9 9.45 -10.90 -1.92
N GLN A 10 10.35 -9.92 -1.79
CA GLN A 10 10.99 -9.63 -0.51
C GLN A 10 9.96 -9.16 0.53
N THR A 11 9.00 -8.35 0.11
CA THR A 11 7.92 -7.89 0.98
C THR A 11 7.14 -9.06 1.55
N TYR A 12 6.71 -9.99 0.70
CA TYR A 12 5.97 -11.17 1.13
C TYR A 12 6.80 -12.07 2.04
N TYR A 13 8.09 -12.18 1.77
CA TYR A 13 8.99 -12.93 2.65
C TYR A 13 8.97 -12.35 4.07
N PHE A 14 9.10 -11.03 4.20
CA PHE A 14 9.09 -10.38 5.50
C PHE A 14 7.72 -10.43 6.18
N ILE A 15 6.64 -10.32 5.40
CA ILE A 15 5.27 -10.49 5.94
C ILE A 15 5.12 -11.90 6.53
N GLY A 16 5.59 -12.91 5.82
CA GLY A 16 5.52 -14.29 6.30
C GLY A 16 6.33 -14.53 7.57
N LYS A 17 7.38 -13.75 7.78
CA LYS A 17 8.20 -13.78 9.00
C LYS A 17 7.69 -12.83 10.08
N LYS A 18 6.61 -12.10 9.82
CA LYS A 18 6.05 -11.07 10.72
C LYS A 18 7.02 -9.92 10.98
N HIS A 19 7.94 -9.68 10.05
CA HIS A 19 8.86 -8.54 10.10
C HIS A 19 8.24 -7.36 9.35
N TYR A 20 7.21 -6.76 9.95
CA TYR A 20 6.37 -5.76 9.27
C TYR A 20 7.11 -4.44 9.03
N ALA A 21 8.05 -4.07 9.88
CA ALA A 21 8.84 -2.85 9.68
C ALA A 21 9.70 -2.93 8.42
N GLU A 22 10.35 -4.09 8.19
CA GLU A 22 11.14 -4.33 6.99
C GLU A 22 10.25 -4.38 5.75
N ALA A 23 9.10 -5.06 5.85
CA ALA A 23 8.14 -5.10 4.75
C ALA A 23 7.66 -3.70 4.38
N GLN A 24 7.32 -2.88 5.37
CA GLN A 24 6.89 -1.50 5.13
C GLN A 24 7.96 -0.68 4.43
N SER A 25 9.22 -0.82 4.85
CA SER A 25 10.33 -0.10 4.23
C SER A 25 10.46 -0.43 2.73
N ILE A 26 10.28 -1.70 2.37
CA ILE A 26 10.33 -2.12 0.97
C ILE A 26 9.11 -1.60 0.21
N LEU A 27 7.92 -1.67 0.82
CA LEU A 27 6.69 -1.16 0.21
C LEU A 27 6.79 0.33 -0.08
N ASP A 28 7.40 1.11 0.80
CA ASP A 28 7.60 2.53 0.57
C ASP A 28 8.48 2.78 -0.65
N LYS A 29 9.49 1.94 -0.87
CA LYS A 29 10.33 2.02 -2.08
C LYS A 29 9.54 1.69 -3.35
N ILE A 30 8.70 0.66 -3.30
CA ILE A 30 7.85 0.28 -4.43
C ILE A 30 6.90 1.43 -4.77
N LEU A 31 6.25 1.98 -3.76
CA LEU A 31 5.25 3.04 -3.95
C LEU A 31 5.88 4.37 -4.34
N TYR A 32 7.15 4.60 -4.01
CA TYR A 32 7.88 5.74 -4.53
C TYR A 32 8.08 5.64 -6.05
N ALA A 33 8.42 4.44 -6.53
CA ALA A 33 8.65 4.20 -7.96
C ALA A 33 7.32 4.05 -8.73
N ASP A 34 6.31 3.43 -8.10
CA ASP A 34 5.02 3.16 -8.73
C ASP A 34 3.90 3.36 -7.70
N PRO A 35 3.45 4.62 -7.50
CA PRO A 35 2.46 4.94 -6.47
C PRO A 35 1.08 4.34 -6.70
N GLN A 36 0.83 3.75 -7.88
CA GLN A 36 -0.44 3.13 -8.25
C GLN A 36 -0.40 1.61 -8.19
N ASN A 37 0.67 1.03 -7.67
CA ASN A 37 0.81 -0.41 -7.62
C ASN A 37 -0.19 -1.00 -6.61
N VAL A 38 -1.28 -1.57 -7.12
CA VAL A 38 -2.37 -2.11 -6.29
C VAL A 38 -1.86 -3.26 -5.43
N GLU A 39 -0.99 -4.11 -5.96
CA GLU A 39 -0.43 -5.22 -5.20
C GLU A 39 0.38 -4.73 -4.00
N ALA A 40 1.15 -3.66 -4.18
CA ALA A 40 1.89 -3.05 -3.08
C ALA A 40 0.94 -2.47 -2.01
N TRP A 41 -0.14 -1.82 -2.42
CA TRP A 41 -1.13 -1.32 -1.47
C TRP A 41 -1.83 -2.46 -0.74
N ASP A 42 -2.17 -3.56 -1.42
CA ASP A 42 -2.76 -4.74 -0.78
C ASP A 42 -1.80 -5.33 0.26
N ALA A 43 -0.52 -5.43 -0.06
CA ALA A 43 0.47 -5.90 0.91
C ALA A 43 0.58 -4.95 2.11
N TYR A 44 0.50 -3.65 1.87
CA TYR A 44 0.50 -2.65 2.94
C TYR A 44 -0.71 -2.83 3.86
N ILE A 45 -1.89 -3.07 3.29
CA ILE A 45 -3.10 -3.35 4.06
C ILE A 45 -2.91 -4.61 4.92
N CYS A 46 -2.23 -5.63 4.39
CA CYS A 46 -1.97 -6.87 5.13
C CYS A 46 -1.14 -6.64 6.40
N ILE A 47 -0.21 -5.70 6.40
CA ILE A 47 0.62 -5.43 7.57
C ILE A 47 -0.03 -4.49 8.58
N CYS A 48 -1.15 -3.86 8.23
CA CYS A 48 -1.91 -3.03 9.15
C CYS A 48 -2.86 -3.91 9.95
N THR A 49 -2.66 -4.00 11.25
CA THR A 49 -3.40 -4.94 12.11
C THR A 49 -4.45 -4.26 12.98
N THR A 50 -4.44 -2.93 13.07
CA THR A 50 -5.38 -2.17 13.90
C THR A 50 -6.14 -1.16 13.05
N GLN A 51 -7.32 -0.74 13.53
CA GLN A 51 -8.09 0.31 12.89
C GLN A 51 -7.29 1.61 12.77
N ARG A 52 -6.51 1.95 13.80
CA ARG A 52 -5.67 3.14 13.80
C ARG A 52 -4.64 3.11 12.66
N ASP A 53 -4.00 1.95 12.46
CA ASP A 53 -3.04 1.76 11.37
C ASP A 53 -3.70 1.92 10.01
N LEU A 54 -4.91 1.36 9.85
CA LEU A 54 -5.65 1.44 8.59
C LEU A 54 -6.12 2.86 8.29
N GLU A 55 -6.55 3.60 9.31
CA GLU A 55 -6.92 5.01 9.14
C GLU A 55 -5.70 5.86 8.76
N GLY A 56 -4.55 5.61 9.36
CA GLY A 56 -3.30 6.23 8.97
C GLY A 56 -2.92 5.90 7.53
N LEU A 57 -3.16 4.67 7.11
CA LEU A 57 -2.93 4.26 5.72
C LEU A 57 -3.83 5.01 4.75
N LYS A 58 -5.10 5.25 5.09
CA LYS A 58 -6.00 6.05 4.26
C LYS A 58 -5.45 7.46 4.04
N SER A 59 -4.94 8.08 5.08
CA SER A 59 -4.31 9.41 4.97
C SER A 59 -3.06 9.38 4.10
N TYR A 60 -2.25 8.34 4.22
CA TYR A 60 -1.07 8.16 3.39
C TYR A 60 -1.45 7.99 1.91
N ILE A 61 -2.47 7.17 1.62
CA ILE A 61 -2.97 6.98 0.26
C ILE A 61 -3.42 8.31 -0.33
N ALA A 62 -4.22 9.08 0.39
CA ALA A 62 -4.70 10.38 -0.08
C ALA A 62 -3.54 11.33 -0.38
N ASN A 63 -2.53 11.36 0.49
CA ASN A 63 -1.34 12.20 0.30
C ASN A 63 -0.55 11.80 -0.96
N VAL A 64 -0.34 10.50 -1.16
CA VAL A 64 0.39 9.99 -2.33
C VAL A 64 -0.33 10.36 -3.62
N TRP A 65 -1.66 10.17 -3.68
CA TRP A 65 -2.42 10.53 -4.87
C TRP A 65 -2.41 12.02 -5.13
N GLU A 66 -2.52 12.83 -4.09
CA GLU A 66 -2.51 14.28 -4.23
C GLU A 66 -1.17 14.81 -4.72
N THR A 67 -0.05 14.25 -4.24
CA THR A 67 1.28 14.81 -4.46
C THR A 67 2.05 14.16 -5.59
N ARG A 68 1.78 12.91 -5.94
CA ARG A 68 2.60 12.14 -6.88
C ARG A 68 1.87 11.68 -8.13
N VAL A 69 0.55 11.80 -8.16
CA VAL A 69 -0.25 11.27 -9.25
C VAL A 69 -0.85 12.43 -10.03
N GLN A 70 -0.46 12.56 -11.31
CA GLN A 70 -0.81 13.73 -12.11
C GLN A 70 -2.01 13.52 -13.02
N ASP A 71 -2.29 12.28 -13.45
CA ASP A 71 -3.43 11.97 -14.30
C ASP A 71 -4.59 11.54 -13.43
N GLN A 72 -5.56 12.45 -13.24
CA GLN A 72 -6.56 12.30 -12.19
C GLN A 72 -7.75 11.40 -12.58
N ASP A 73 -8.04 11.19 -13.86
CA ASP A 73 -9.24 10.45 -14.23
C ASP A 73 -9.10 8.95 -14.03
N TYR A 74 -8.05 8.35 -14.57
CA TYR A 74 -7.77 6.92 -14.41
C TYR A 74 -7.39 6.59 -12.97
N LEU A 75 -6.70 7.51 -12.32
CA LEU A 75 -6.07 7.26 -11.02
C LEU A 75 -7.03 7.40 -9.87
N GLN A 76 -8.11 8.18 -10.02
CA GLN A 76 -9.16 8.24 -9.01
C GLN A 76 -9.88 6.90 -8.88
N ALA A 77 -10.08 6.17 -9.98
CA ALA A 77 -10.69 4.85 -9.91
C ALA A 77 -9.80 3.87 -9.13
N THR A 78 -8.50 3.90 -9.36
CA THR A 78 -7.54 3.07 -8.62
C THR A 78 -7.50 3.46 -7.14
N GLN A 79 -7.48 4.77 -6.85
CA GLN A 79 -7.51 5.25 -5.47
C GLN A 79 -8.76 4.77 -4.74
N ARG A 80 -9.94 4.88 -5.37
CA ARG A 80 -11.20 4.42 -4.77
C ARG A 80 -11.16 2.93 -4.49
N PHE A 81 -10.62 2.15 -5.42
CA PHE A 81 -10.48 0.71 -5.26
C PHE A 81 -9.62 0.37 -4.03
N VAL A 82 -8.46 1.03 -3.91
CA VAL A 82 -7.56 0.79 -2.77
C VAL A 82 -8.21 1.23 -1.46
N LEU A 83 -8.85 2.41 -1.43
CA LEU A 83 -9.53 2.89 -0.23
C LEU A 83 -10.67 1.97 0.19
N GLN A 84 -11.42 1.43 -0.77
CA GLN A 84 -12.48 0.45 -0.49
C GLN A 84 -11.92 -0.78 0.18
N ARG A 85 -10.77 -1.28 -0.25
CA ARG A 85 -10.14 -2.44 0.37
C ARG A 85 -9.69 -2.15 1.81
N VAL A 86 -9.22 -0.93 2.08
CA VAL A 86 -8.91 -0.51 3.45
C VAL A 86 -10.18 -0.53 4.30
N ASP A 87 -11.27 0.04 3.80
CA ASP A 87 -12.55 0.08 4.51
C ASP A 87 -13.10 -1.32 4.78
N GLU A 88 -12.97 -2.22 3.81
CA GLU A 88 -13.38 -3.63 3.98
C GLU A 88 -12.62 -4.28 5.13
N LYS A 89 -11.33 -4.04 5.22
CA LYS A 89 -10.53 -4.59 6.32
C LYS A 89 -10.91 -3.97 7.66
N ILE A 90 -11.15 -2.67 7.72
CA ILE A 90 -11.63 -2.01 8.95
C ILE A 90 -12.95 -2.68 9.40
N SER A 91 -13.86 -2.92 8.47
CA SER A 91 -15.16 -3.54 8.78
C SER A 91 -15.01 -4.99 9.27
N SER A 92 -13.93 -5.68 8.90
CA SER A 92 -13.69 -7.06 9.32
C SER A 92 -12.96 -7.16 10.67
N LEU A 93 -12.48 -6.06 11.19
CA LEU A 93 -11.89 -6.04 12.51
C LEU A 93 -12.97 -6.02 13.58
#